data_3bc3ce6569cbb5ba366dea76242edae9
#
_entry.id   3bc3ce6569cbb5ba366dea76242edae9
#
_cell.length_a   1.000
_cell.length_b   1.000
_cell.length_c   1.000
_cell.angle_alpha   90.00
_cell.angle_beta   90.00
_cell.angle_gamma   90.00
#
_symmetry.space_group_name_H-M   'P 1'
#
loop_
_entity.id
_entity.type
_entity.pdbx_description
1 polymer ?
#
loop_
_entity_poly.entity_id
_entity_poly.type
_entity_poly.pdbx_seq_one_letter_code
_entity_poly.pdbx_strand_id
1 'polypeptide(L)'
;RLVIKENHLYITAGERGQGMIAQDFTKHPGSIIRINLDGSIPKDNPKFKDKKDWLPEIYQIGVRNPQGMALSPFDNKIYLSNHGAKGGDWFGTVNFGENYGWKILGWGGTNYSGTKIGPKWKPGFTKAIKYWVPSIAVSAITIYKGDTFKEWNGDALITSLKDQSLRKIKFKDDKVINEKIIFKGNIGRIRDIK
;
A
#
# COMPACT_ATOMS: atom_id res chain seq x y z
N ARG A 1 1.63 9.15 3.56
CA ARG A 1 3.04 8.81 3.78
C ARG A 1 3.91 9.37 2.68
N LEU A 2 5.21 9.55 2.98
CA LEU A 2 6.21 10.09 2.06
C LEU A 2 7.40 9.13 2.03
N VAL A 3 7.92 8.89 0.83
CA VAL A 3 9.18 8.14 0.63
C VAL A 3 9.99 8.84 -0.44
N ILE A 4 11.28 9.06 -0.16
CA ILE A 4 12.24 9.50 -1.16
C ILE A 4 12.93 8.28 -1.72
N LYS A 5 12.93 8.17 -3.05
CA LYS A 5 13.71 7.20 -3.80
C LYS A 5 14.44 7.92 -4.91
N GLU A 6 15.77 7.86 -4.87
CA GLU A 6 16.62 8.63 -5.79
C GLU A 6 16.27 10.14 -5.70
N ASN A 7 16.03 10.80 -6.83
CA ASN A 7 15.64 12.22 -6.90
C ASN A 7 14.12 12.45 -6.88
N HIS A 8 13.33 11.48 -6.43
CA HIS A 8 11.87 11.57 -6.48
C HIS A 8 11.24 11.43 -5.10
N LEU A 9 10.20 12.21 -4.86
CA LEU A 9 9.32 12.10 -3.72
C LEU A 9 8.04 11.35 -4.14
N TYR A 10 7.77 10.24 -3.46
CA TYR A 10 6.51 9.50 -3.57
C TYR A 10 5.58 9.88 -2.42
N ILE A 11 4.33 10.18 -2.76
CA ILE A 11 3.32 10.70 -1.83
C ILE A 11 2.07 9.83 -1.93
N THR A 12 1.53 9.34 -0.82
CA THR A 12 0.26 8.61 -0.81
C THR A 12 -0.91 9.54 -0.57
N ALA A 13 -1.95 9.44 -1.38
CA ALA A 13 -3.22 10.14 -1.22
C ALA A 13 -4.38 9.14 -1.04
N GLY A 14 -5.05 9.16 0.12
CA GLY A 14 -6.24 8.34 0.37
C GLY A 14 -7.47 8.86 -0.38
N GLU A 15 -8.46 7.99 -0.64
CA GLU A 15 -9.69 8.31 -1.40
C GLU A 15 -10.71 9.16 -0.63
N ARG A 16 -10.46 9.45 0.64
CA ARG A 16 -11.21 10.39 1.49
C ARG A 16 -12.71 10.07 1.65
N GLY A 17 -13.07 8.78 1.62
CA GLY A 17 -14.46 8.32 1.70
C GLY A 17 -15.26 8.39 0.39
N GLN A 18 -14.62 8.81 -0.70
CA GLN A 18 -15.27 9.01 -1.99
C GLN A 18 -15.26 7.74 -2.88
N GLY A 19 -14.73 6.62 -2.38
CA GLY A 19 -14.80 5.31 -2.99
C GLY A 19 -14.25 5.26 -4.42
N MET A 20 -15.11 5.40 -5.42
CA MET A 20 -14.74 5.28 -6.83
C MET A 20 -13.82 6.39 -7.35
N ILE A 21 -13.60 7.47 -6.61
CA ILE A 21 -12.61 8.49 -6.98
C ILE A 21 -11.20 7.90 -7.11
N ALA A 22 -10.92 6.79 -6.44
CA ALA A 22 -9.65 6.07 -6.56
C ALA A 22 -9.42 5.45 -7.96
N GLN A 23 -10.44 5.44 -8.83
CA GLN A 23 -10.35 5.03 -10.22
C GLN A 23 -10.24 6.23 -11.18
N ASP A 24 -10.36 7.45 -10.67
CA ASP A 24 -10.30 8.68 -11.44
C ASP A 24 -8.86 9.18 -11.52
N PHE A 25 -8.19 8.85 -12.60
CA PHE A 25 -6.80 9.25 -12.87
C PHE A 25 -6.62 10.75 -13.18
N THR A 26 -7.71 11.51 -13.22
CA THR A 26 -7.71 12.97 -13.34
C THR A 26 -7.72 13.68 -11.98
N LYS A 27 -7.63 12.92 -10.87
CA LYS A 27 -7.67 13.44 -9.50
C LYS A 27 -6.68 12.70 -8.59
N HIS A 28 -6.15 13.40 -7.60
CA HIS A 28 -5.18 12.83 -6.65
C HIS A 28 -5.75 11.82 -5.63
N PRO A 29 -6.99 11.96 -5.09
CA PRO A 29 -7.48 11.03 -4.09
C PRO A 29 -7.50 9.57 -4.59
N GLY A 30 -6.96 8.66 -3.78
CA GLY A 30 -6.87 7.24 -4.14
C GLY A 30 -5.66 6.89 -5.02
N SER A 31 -4.62 7.72 -5.01
CA SER A 31 -3.43 7.54 -5.84
C SER A 31 -2.11 7.58 -5.07
N ILE A 32 -1.05 7.18 -5.76
CA ILE A 32 0.34 7.44 -5.42
C ILE A 32 0.86 8.49 -6.40
N ILE A 33 1.36 9.59 -5.87
CA ILE A 33 1.93 10.70 -6.62
C ILE A 33 3.45 10.57 -6.61
N ARG A 34 4.11 10.87 -7.74
CA ARG A 34 5.57 10.97 -7.85
C ARG A 34 5.96 12.30 -8.45
N ILE A 35 6.78 13.05 -7.74
CA ILE A 35 7.35 14.32 -8.17
C ILE A 35 8.87 14.34 -7.96
N ASN A 36 9.57 15.23 -8.65
CA ASN A 36 10.97 15.53 -8.35
C ASN A 36 11.08 16.24 -7.00
N LEU A 37 12.27 16.24 -6.39
CA LEU A 37 12.48 16.92 -5.09
C LEU A 37 12.37 18.46 -5.19
N ASP A 38 12.49 19.04 -6.37
CA ASP A 38 12.24 20.45 -6.65
C ASP A 38 10.75 20.77 -6.90
N GLY A 39 9.87 19.78 -6.82
CA GLY A 39 8.43 19.92 -7.07
C GLY A 39 7.99 19.78 -8.52
N SER A 40 8.92 19.72 -9.46
CA SER A 40 8.60 19.51 -10.88
C SER A 40 8.13 18.07 -11.16
N ILE A 41 7.48 17.88 -12.31
CA ILE A 41 6.94 16.58 -12.69
C ILE A 41 7.99 15.77 -13.46
N PRO A 42 8.31 14.53 -13.05
CA PRO A 42 9.22 13.66 -13.77
C PRO A 42 8.73 13.36 -15.18
N LYS A 43 9.60 13.51 -16.18
CA LYS A 43 9.26 13.26 -17.60
C LYS A 43 8.93 11.81 -17.89
N ASP A 44 9.41 10.89 -17.04
CA ASP A 44 9.24 9.45 -17.12
C ASP A 44 8.09 8.91 -16.25
N ASN A 45 7.19 9.76 -15.74
CA ASN A 45 5.95 9.32 -15.13
C ASN A 45 5.03 8.62 -16.16
N PRO A 46 4.07 7.79 -15.69
CA PRO A 46 3.16 7.07 -16.58
C PRO A 46 2.42 7.99 -17.57
N LYS A 47 2.39 7.58 -18.84
CA LYS A 47 1.64 8.27 -19.92
C LYS A 47 0.90 7.22 -20.73
N PHE A 48 -0.39 7.41 -20.90
CA PHE A 48 -1.24 6.47 -21.63
C PHE A 48 -1.89 7.12 -22.83
N LYS A 49 -1.82 6.48 -24.00
CA LYS A 49 -2.43 6.98 -25.25
C LYS A 49 -3.95 7.08 -25.16
N ASP A 50 -4.58 6.16 -24.43
CA ASP A 50 -6.02 6.04 -24.21
C ASP A 50 -6.54 6.81 -23.00
N LYS A 51 -5.64 7.42 -22.19
CA LYS A 51 -5.96 8.18 -20.97
C LYS A 51 -5.23 9.52 -20.98
N LYS A 52 -5.55 10.36 -21.96
CA LYS A 52 -4.85 11.63 -22.19
C LYS A 52 -4.92 12.61 -21.02
N ASP A 53 -6.00 12.52 -20.22
CA ASP A 53 -6.22 13.36 -19.03
C ASP A 53 -5.61 12.79 -17.74
N TRP A 54 -4.82 11.71 -17.83
CA TRP A 54 -4.07 11.20 -16.68
C TRP A 54 -3.17 12.29 -16.14
N LEU A 55 -3.36 12.65 -14.84
CA LEU A 55 -2.54 13.68 -14.22
C LEU A 55 -1.07 13.28 -14.25
N PRO A 56 -0.18 14.14 -14.74
CA PRO A 56 1.20 13.78 -15.03
C PRO A 56 2.03 13.42 -13.78
N GLU A 57 1.61 13.82 -12.60
CA GLU A 57 2.23 13.47 -11.32
C GLU A 57 1.71 12.15 -10.72
N ILE A 58 0.60 11.60 -11.23
CA ILE A 58 0.07 10.33 -10.74
C ILE A 58 0.92 9.16 -11.25
N TYR A 59 1.48 8.40 -10.32
CA TYR A 59 2.31 7.24 -10.58
C TYR A 59 1.52 5.92 -10.57
N GLN A 60 0.52 5.80 -9.68
CA GLN A 60 -0.33 4.62 -9.51
C GLN A 60 -1.67 5.02 -8.91
N ILE A 61 -2.75 4.31 -9.24
CA ILE A 61 -4.10 4.57 -8.73
C ILE A 61 -4.69 3.35 -7.99
N GLY A 62 -5.92 3.52 -7.49
CA GLY A 62 -6.72 2.41 -6.95
C GLY A 62 -6.40 2.05 -5.51
N VAL A 63 -5.80 2.96 -4.72
CA VAL A 63 -5.61 2.78 -3.29
C VAL A 63 -6.76 3.40 -2.50
N ARG A 64 -7.11 2.79 -1.36
CA ARG A 64 -8.18 3.30 -0.50
C ARG A 64 -7.66 4.28 0.54
N ASN A 65 -6.85 3.79 1.44
CA ASN A 65 -6.31 4.56 2.57
C ASN A 65 -4.91 4.02 2.92
N PRO A 66 -3.89 4.41 2.16
CA PRO A 66 -2.52 3.97 2.40
C PRO A 66 -1.97 4.56 3.70
N GLN A 67 -1.51 3.71 4.60
CA GLN A 67 -1.08 4.08 5.95
C GLN A 67 0.41 3.88 6.20
N GLY A 68 1.07 3.02 5.45
CA GLY A 68 2.51 2.80 5.52
C GLY A 68 3.13 2.76 4.13
N MET A 69 4.33 3.32 3.98
CA MET A 69 5.13 3.24 2.77
C MET A 69 6.60 3.23 3.15
N ALA A 70 7.37 2.30 2.58
CA ALA A 70 8.80 2.14 2.87
C ALA A 70 9.58 1.75 1.62
N LEU A 71 10.77 2.31 1.48
CA LEU A 71 11.76 1.87 0.49
C LEU A 71 12.53 0.67 1.04
N SER A 72 12.59 -0.40 0.28
CA SER A 72 13.38 -1.57 0.62
C SER A 72 14.87 -1.35 0.31
N PRO A 73 15.76 -1.59 1.28
CA PRO A 73 17.19 -1.46 1.07
C PRO A 73 17.81 -2.67 0.35
N PHE A 74 17.01 -3.68 -0.06
CA PHE A 74 17.50 -4.90 -0.68
C PHE A 74 17.20 -4.97 -2.18
N ASP A 75 16.01 -4.56 -2.60
CA ASP A 75 15.56 -4.64 -3.99
C ASP A 75 15.16 -3.30 -4.59
N ASN A 76 15.34 -2.21 -3.82
CA ASN A 76 15.02 -0.83 -4.23
C ASN A 76 13.54 -0.64 -4.64
N LYS A 77 12.62 -1.52 -4.17
CA LYS A 77 11.18 -1.37 -4.37
C LYS A 77 10.56 -0.55 -3.23
N ILE A 78 9.49 0.17 -3.54
CA ILE A 78 8.66 0.82 -2.52
C ILE A 78 7.51 -0.12 -2.17
N TYR A 79 7.39 -0.43 -0.88
CA TYR A 79 6.31 -1.23 -0.32
C TYR A 79 5.26 -0.36 0.34
N LEU A 80 4.01 -0.81 0.28
CA LEU A 80 2.83 -0.07 0.69
C LEU A 80 1.91 -0.94 1.54
N SER A 81 1.42 -0.41 2.67
CA SER A 81 0.30 -0.97 3.42
C SER A 81 -0.94 -0.08 3.31
N ASN A 82 -2.09 -0.68 3.09
CA ASN A 82 -3.33 0.04 2.80
C ASN A 82 -4.53 -0.55 3.54
N HIS A 83 -5.35 0.31 4.14
CA HIS A 83 -6.60 -0.10 4.76
C HIS A 83 -7.66 -0.46 3.72
N GLY A 84 -8.27 -1.63 3.89
CA GLY A 84 -9.59 -1.94 3.35
C GLY A 84 -10.73 -1.23 4.10
N ALA A 85 -11.95 -1.72 3.94
CA ALA A 85 -13.09 -1.28 4.74
C ALA A 85 -13.29 -2.20 5.95
N LYS A 86 -14.34 -3.03 6.01
CA LYS A 86 -14.51 -4.06 7.03
C LYS A 86 -13.81 -5.35 6.61
N GLY A 87 -12.49 -5.31 6.47
CA GLY A 87 -11.63 -6.33 5.87
C GLY A 87 -11.02 -5.85 4.55
N GLY A 88 -10.07 -6.63 4.02
CA GLY A 88 -9.38 -6.31 2.77
C GLY A 88 -8.27 -5.27 2.94
N ASP A 89 -7.71 -5.11 4.15
CA ASP A 89 -6.41 -4.47 4.33
C ASP A 89 -5.38 -5.26 3.57
N TRP A 90 -4.40 -4.60 2.98
CA TRP A 90 -3.39 -5.31 2.21
C TRP A 90 -2.00 -4.67 2.29
N PHE A 91 -1.02 -5.45 1.91
CA PHE A 91 0.38 -5.11 1.71
C PHE A 91 0.80 -5.48 0.28
N GLY A 92 1.51 -4.57 -0.39
CA GLY A 92 1.96 -4.74 -1.76
C GLY A 92 3.03 -3.73 -2.15
N THR A 93 3.31 -3.60 -3.45
CA THR A 93 4.34 -2.73 -4.02
C THR A 93 3.75 -1.52 -4.72
N VAL A 94 4.52 -0.44 -4.78
CA VAL A 94 4.21 0.72 -5.64
C VAL A 94 4.77 0.44 -7.03
N ASN A 95 3.89 0.43 -8.04
CA ASN A 95 4.21 0.01 -9.41
C ASN A 95 3.82 1.09 -10.43
N PHE A 96 4.62 1.20 -11.49
CA PHE A 96 4.46 2.17 -12.56
C PHE A 96 3.14 1.99 -13.31
N GLY A 97 2.27 3.00 -13.25
CA GLY A 97 1.03 3.06 -14.04
C GLY A 97 -0.04 2.02 -13.67
N GLU A 98 0.15 1.26 -12.59
CA GLU A 98 -0.75 0.19 -12.20
C GLU A 98 -1.94 0.68 -11.34
N ASN A 99 -2.89 -0.25 -11.08
CA ASN A 99 -4.14 0.02 -10.38
C ASN A 99 -4.48 -1.10 -9.40
N TYR A 100 -4.56 -0.79 -8.09
CA TYR A 100 -4.99 -1.73 -7.05
C TYR A 100 -6.51 -1.96 -6.98
N GLY A 101 -7.28 -1.23 -7.78
CA GLY A 101 -8.69 -1.53 -8.04
C GLY A 101 -9.69 -1.07 -6.98
N TRP A 102 -9.33 -0.27 -6.00
CA TRP A 102 -10.32 0.30 -5.10
C TRP A 102 -11.23 1.29 -5.87
N LYS A 103 -12.59 1.26 -5.80
CA LYS A 103 -13.50 0.41 -5.01
C LYS A 103 -14.15 -0.68 -5.87
N ILE A 104 -13.53 -1.10 -6.96
CA ILE A 104 -13.98 -2.22 -7.79
C ILE A 104 -13.67 -3.55 -7.11
N LEU A 105 -12.50 -3.64 -6.47
CA LEU A 105 -12.04 -4.79 -5.70
C LEU A 105 -12.23 -4.56 -4.20
N GLY A 106 -12.72 -5.57 -3.49
CA GLY A 106 -12.89 -5.53 -2.05
C GLY A 106 -11.81 -6.26 -1.26
N TRP A 107 -10.90 -6.98 -1.93
CA TRP A 107 -9.86 -7.81 -1.30
C TRP A 107 -10.43 -8.79 -0.25
N GLY A 108 -11.68 -9.23 -0.44
CA GLY A 108 -12.45 -10.07 0.49
C GLY A 108 -13.15 -9.31 1.62
N GLY A 109 -12.98 -8.00 1.69
CA GLY A 109 -13.69 -7.15 2.64
C GLY A 109 -15.10 -6.76 2.19
N THR A 110 -15.86 -6.21 3.13
CA THR A 110 -17.20 -5.65 2.91
C THR A 110 -17.23 -4.17 3.24
N ASN A 111 -18.27 -3.47 2.84
CA ASN A 111 -18.60 -2.15 3.35
C ASN A 111 -18.88 -2.22 4.86
N TYR A 112 -18.89 -1.09 5.56
CA TYR A 112 -19.23 -1.05 6.99
C TYR A 112 -20.67 -1.50 7.27
N SER A 113 -21.57 -1.34 6.30
CA SER A 113 -22.93 -1.91 6.30
C SER A 113 -23.01 -3.43 6.20
N GLY A 114 -21.88 -4.11 5.89
CA GLY A 114 -21.83 -5.55 5.65
C GLY A 114 -22.03 -5.95 4.18
N THR A 115 -22.40 -5.02 3.30
CA THR A 115 -22.60 -5.30 1.87
C THR A 115 -21.25 -5.57 1.17
N LYS A 116 -21.26 -6.47 0.20
CA LYS A 116 -20.07 -6.84 -0.58
C LYS A 116 -19.56 -5.66 -1.41
N ILE A 117 -18.23 -5.47 -1.47
CA ILE A 117 -17.60 -4.40 -2.28
C ILE A 117 -17.32 -4.89 -3.71
N GLY A 118 -17.03 -6.15 -3.91
CA GLY A 118 -16.66 -6.71 -5.20
C GLY A 118 -15.82 -7.96 -5.03
N PRO A 119 -15.18 -8.48 -6.08
CA PRO A 119 -14.33 -9.65 -5.97
C PRO A 119 -13.11 -9.37 -5.10
N LYS A 120 -12.46 -10.44 -4.63
CA LYS A 120 -11.18 -10.35 -3.93
C LYS A 120 -10.11 -9.76 -4.84
N TRP A 121 -10.04 -10.25 -6.05
CA TRP A 121 -9.15 -9.79 -7.11
C TRP A 121 -9.69 -10.25 -8.47
N LYS A 122 -9.25 -9.62 -9.55
CA LYS A 122 -9.48 -10.05 -10.93
C LYS A 122 -8.34 -9.58 -11.85
N PRO A 123 -8.12 -10.23 -13.03
CA PRO A 123 -7.16 -9.77 -14.02
C PRO A 123 -7.35 -8.30 -14.41
N GLY A 124 -6.25 -7.64 -14.78
CA GLY A 124 -6.22 -6.21 -15.12
C GLY A 124 -5.97 -5.27 -13.93
N PHE A 125 -5.83 -5.81 -12.72
CA PHE A 125 -5.48 -5.04 -11.51
C PHE A 125 -4.22 -5.59 -10.85
N THR A 126 -3.49 -4.71 -10.17
CA THR A 126 -2.31 -5.07 -9.36
C THR A 126 -2.71 -6.05 -8.27
N LYS A 127 -1.90 -7.09 -8.08
CA LYS A 127 -2.14 -8.08 -7.04
C LYS A 127 -1.37 -7.71 -5.77
N ALA A 128 -2.08 -7.67 -4.63
CA ALA A 128 -1.42 -7.50 -3.34
C ALA A 128 -0.62 -8.76 -2.96
N ILE A 129 0.51 -8.57 -2.27
CA ILE A 129 1.34 -9.67 -1.74
C ILE A 129 0.60 -10.40 -0.63
N LYS A 130 -0.09 -9.65 0.22
CA LYS A 130 -0.91 -10.15 1.32
C LYS A 130 -2.13 -9.27 1.54
N TYR A 131 -3.24 -9.87 1.93
CA TYR A 131 -4.41 -9.15 2.46
C TYR A 131 -4.98 -9.84 3.70
N TRP A 132 -5.70 -9.07 4.52
CA TRP A 132 -6.30 -9.55 5.78
C TRP A 132 -7.81 -9.37 5.77
N VAL A 133 -8.49 -10.44 6.17
CA VAL A 133 -9.93 -10.46 6.45
C VAL A 133 -10.12 -11.29 7.71
N PRO A 134 -10.67 -10.71 8.78
CA PRO A 134 -11.13 -9.32 8.93
C PRO A 134 -9.98 -8.29 8.89
N SER A 135 -10.33 -6.99 8.78
CA SER A 135 -9.36 -5.89 8.86
C SER A 135 -8.63 -5.89 10.20
N ILE A 136 -7.32 -5.75 10.14
CA ILE A 136 -6.44 -5.52 11.29
C ILE A 136 -6.13 -4.03 11.48
N ALA A 137 -6.57 -3.17 10.54
CA ALA A 137 -6.22 -1.77 10.41
C ALA A 137 -4.71 -1.58 10.35
N VAL A 138 -4.09 -2.07 9.25
CA VAL A 138 -2.64 -1.91 8.99
C VAL A 138 -2.22 -0.46 9.10
N SER A 139 -1.06 -0.19 9.66
CA SER A 139 -0.52 1.16 9.78
C SER A 139 0.84 1.28 9.08
N ALA A 140 1.94 1.43 9.80
CA ALA A 140 3.24 1.56 9.17
C ALA A 140 3.79 0.23 8.65
N ILE A 141 4.74 0.35 7.74
CA ILE A 141 5.55 -0.74 7.21
C ILE A 141 7.01 -0.30 7.18
N THR A 142 7.91 -1.21 7.46
CA THR A 142 9.33 -1.10 7.12
C THR A 142 9.84 -2.45 6.60
N ILE A 143 10.87 -2.43 5.76
CA ILE A 143 11.61 -3.64 5.39
C ILE A 143 12.83 -3.68 6.27
N TYR A 144 12.88 -4.67 7.14
CA TYR A 144 13.90 -4.73 8.16
C TYR A 144 15.28 -4.94 7.57
N LYS A 145 16.23 -4.10 8.01
CA LYS A 145 17.66 -4.24 7.78
C LYS A 145 18.39 -3.89 9.06
N GLY A 146 19.12 -4.82 9.62
CA GLY A 146 19.84 -4.60 10.87
C GLY A 146 20.66 -5.81 11.31
N ASP A 147 21.47 -5.60 12.33
CA ASP A 147 22.38 -6.62 12.87
C ASP A 147 21.82 -7.34 14.09
N THR A 148 20.82 -6.76 14.76
CA THR A 148 20.22 -7.34 15.97
C THR A 148 19.42 -8.60 15.67
N PHE A 149 18.60 -8.58 14.60
CA PHE A 149 17.81 -9.72 14.15
C PHE A 149 18.17 -10.08 12.71
N LYS A 150 19.38 -10.62 12.53
CA LYS A 150 19.94 -10.86 11.17
C LYS A 150 19.06 -11.73 10.30
N GLU A 151 18.34 -12.68 10.90
CA GLU A 151 17.40 -13.56 10.21
C GLU A 151 16.09 -12.88 9.75
N TRP A 152 15.88 -11.63 10.15
CA TRP A 152 14.74 -10.81 9.71
C TRP A 152 15.08 -9.91 8.52
N ASN A 153 16.35 -9.85 8.14
CA ASN A 153 16.75 -9.00 7.01
C ASN A 153 15.96 -9.33 5.74
N GLY A 154 15.32 -8.31 5.18
CA GLY A 154 14.41 -8.42 4.02
C GLY A 154 12.95 -8.74 4.37
N ASP A 155 12.63 -9.09 5.62
CA ASP A 155 11.24 -9.29 6.04
C ASP A 155 10.52 -7.94 6.19
N ALA A 156 9.22 -7.90 5.87
CA ALA A 156 8.39 -6.74 6.14
C ALA A 156 7.90 -6.78 7.59
N LEU A 157 8.12 -5.68 8.32
CA LEU A 157 7.51 -5.43 9.62
C LEU A 157 6.31 -4.52 9.43
N ILE A 158 5.11 -5.02 9.75
CA ILE A 158 3.85 -4.31 9.57
C ILE A 158 3.17 -4.15 10.92
N THR A 159 2.80 -2.91 11.23
CA THR A 159 2.06 -2.56 12.44
C THR A 159 0.57 -2.44 12.18
N SER A 160 -0.23 -2.51 13.24
CA SER A 160 -1.68 -2.40 13.12
C SER A 160 -2.32 -1.63 14.27
N LEU A 161 -3.46 -1.00 13.97
CA LEU A 161 -4.21 -0.18 14.92
C LEU A 161 -5.32 -0.96 15.62
N LYS A 162 -6.02 -1.84 14.88
CA LYS A 162 -7.19 -2.54 15.41
C LYS A 162 -6.81 -3.71 16.27
N ASP A 163 -5.96 -4.61 15.79
CA ASP A 163 -5.51 -5.75 16.56
C ASP A 163 -4.23 -5.48 17.36
N GLN A 164 -3.73 -4.23 17.32
CA GLN A 164 -2.63 -3.73 18.15
C GLN A 164 -1.40 -4.62 18.05
N SER A 165 -1.04 -5.02 16.83
CA SER A 165 0.02 -5.99 16.59
C SER A 165 1.21 -5.43 15.82
N LEU A 166 2.37 -6.04 16.04
CA LEU A 166 3.52 -6.05 15.13
C LEU A 166 3.59 -7.43 14.47
N ARG A 167 3.57 -7.43 13.14
CA ARG A 167 3.66 -8.62 12.31
C ARG A 167 4.95 -8.61 11.50
N LYS A 168 5.66 -9.72 11.53
CA LYS A 168 6.79 -10.00 10.67
C LYS A 168 6.33 -10.90 9.52
N ILE A 169 6.55 -10.45 8.29
CA ILE A 169 6.16 -11.17 7.09
C ILE A 169 7.40 -11.48 6.27
N LYS A 170 7.73 -12.75 6.22
CA LYS A 170 8.74 -13.27 5.28
C LYS A 170 8.07 -13.50 3.94
N PHE A 171 8.63 -12.91 2.89
CA PHE A 171 8.10 -13.03 1.53
C PHE A 171 9.23 -13.07 0.51
N LYS A 172 8.94 -13.60 -0.66
CA LYS A 172 9.86 -13.66 -1.81
C LYS A 172 9.03 -13.70 -3.09
N ASP A 173 9.47 -13.01 -4.14
CA ASP A 173 8.84 -12.97 -5.45
C ASP A 173 7.32 -12.68 -5.34
N ASP A 174 6.98 -11.65 -4.54
CA ASP A 174 5.61 -11.20 -4.25
C ASP A 174 4.69 -12.28 -3.63
N LYS A 175 5.28 -13.30 -2.99
CA LYS A 175 4.55 -14.35 -2.27
C LYS A 175 4.97 -14.41 -0.81
N VAL A 176 3.99 -14.48 0.08
CA VAL A 176 4.23 -14.69 1.51
C VAL A 176 4.71 -16.12 1.73
N ILE A 177 5.85 -16.26 2.42
CA ILE A 177 6.40 -17.53 2.88
C ILE A 177 5.90 -17.83 4.29
N ASN A 178 5.95 -16.82 5.18
CA ASN A 178 5.52 -16.94 6.56
C ASN A 178 5.04 -15.60 7.11
N GLU A 179 4.08 -15.64 8.02
CA GLU A 179 3.63 -14.51 8.82
C GLU A 179 3.71 -14.88 10.30
N LYS A 180 4.43 -14.08 11.09
CA LYS A 180 4.54 -14.24 12.55
C LYS A 180 4.06 -12.96 13.24
N ILE A 181 3.16 -13.10 14.20
CA ILE A 181 2.82 -12.03 15.14
C ILE A 181 3.90 -12.00 16.21
N ILE A 182 4.64 -10.88 16.29
CA ILE A 182 5.71 -10.70 17.27
C ILE A 182 5.10 -10.36 18.63
N PHE A 183 4.14 -9.43 18.64
CA PHE A 183 3.30 -9.12 19.80
C PHE A 183 1.94 -8.60 19.35
N LYS A 184 0.94 -8.71 20.24
CA LYS A 184 -0.42 -8.28 20.00
C LYS A 184 -1.08 -7.88 21.33
N GLY A 185 -1.67 -6.69 21.38
CA GLY A 185 -2.40 -6.17 22.55
C GLY A 185 -1.54 -5.63 23.70
N ASN A 186 -0.21 -5.82 23.65
CA ASN A 186 0.68 -5.48 24.77
C ASN A 186 1.01 -3.99 24.88
N ILE A 187 1.07 -3.27 23.74
CA ILE A 187 1.54 -1.88 23.65
C ILE A 187 0.50 -0.94 23.01
N GLY A 188 -0.74 -1.39 22.84
CA GLY A 188 -1.81 -0.61 22.25
C GLY A 188 -1.71 -0.44 20.73
N ARG A 189 -2.31 0.62 20.20
CA ARG A 189 -2.40 0.92 18.77
C ARG A 189 -1.07 1.41 18.23
N ILE A 190 -0.39 0.63 17.44
CA ILE A 190 0.92 0.96 16.88
C ILE A 190 0.72 1.73 15.58
N ARG A 191 1.17 2.98 15.53
CA ARG A 191 0.97 3.87 14.37
C ARG A 191 2.17 3.92 13.44
N ASP A 192 3.36 3.75 13.99
CA ASP A 192 4.59 3.88 13.21
C ASP A 192 5.66 2.89 13.68
N ILE A 193 6.62 2.62 12.81
CA ILE A 193 7.81 1.79 13.05
C ILE A 193 8.95 2.34 12.18
N LYS A 194 10.13 2.41 12.76
CA LYS A 194 11.37 2.84 12.09
C LYS A 194 12.48 1.84 12.32
#